data_65316068e3737cc3caf6d91d5b3d20ad
#
_entry.id   65316068e3737cc3caf6d91d5b3d20ad
#
_cell.length_a   1.000
_cell.length_b   1.000
_cell.length_c   1.000
_cell.angle_alpha   90.00
_cell.angle_beta   90.00
_cell.angle_gamma   90.00
#
_symmetry.space_group_name_H-M   'P 1'
#
loop_
_entity.id
_entity.type
_entity.pdbx_description
1 polymer ?
#
loop_
_entity_poly.entity_id
_entity_poly.type
_entity_poly.pdbx_seq_one_letter_code
_entity_poly.pdbx_strand_id
1 'polypeptide(L)'
;MLPLHDLIILFSHYVIQLPHYLLRELHKSAIIKVSVQKRNETHNYKRKMEETKMAMNIVCLDLEGVLVPEIWIAFSKATGIPELMKTTRDEPDYDKLMKYRIAILKEHGLGLKEIQDTIATIDPMPGAKEFLDELRSITQTIIISDTFTQFAAPLMKKLGYPTIFCNTLEVAEDGEITGFKMRCEQSKLTTVKALQSIGFETIASGDSHNDLGMIQASKAGFLFKSTDQIKADYPQIPAFETYDELMAAIKKAL
;
A
#
# COMPACT_ATOMS: atom_id res chain seq x y z
N MET A 1 -5.84 48.74 39.26
CA MET A 1 -4.89 47.93 38.48
C MET A 1 -3.82 48.87 37.98
N LEU A 2 -2.60 48.72 38.47
CA LEU A 2 -1.46 49.52 38.00
C LEU A 2 -1.07 49.09 36.58
N PRO A 3 -0.70 50.02 35.69
CA PRO A 3 -0.26 49.69 34.34
C PRO A 3 0.95 48.76 34.36
N LEU A 4 1.05 47.85 33.40
CA LEU A 4 2.10 46.82 33.26
C LEU A 4 3.53 47.42 33.31
N HIS A 5 3.69 48.67 32.86
CA HIS A 5 4.93 49.42 32.86
C HIS A 5 5.41 49.74 34.27
N ASP A 6 4.51 50.11 35.21
CA ASP A 6 4.87 50.46 36.59
C ASP A 6 5.19 49.21 37.42
N LEU A 7 4.60 48.06 37.06
CA LEU A 7 4.96 46.77 37.67
C LEU A 7 6.37 46.30 37.28
N ILE A 8 6.81 46.58 36.07
CA ILE A 8 8.15 46.22 35.56
C ILE A 8 9.20 47.07 36.25
N ILE A 9 8.95 48.37 36.47
CA ILE A 9 9.88 49.29 37.16
C ILE A 9 9.99 48.92 38.65
N LEU A 10 8.91 48.63 39.33
CA LEU A 10 8.91 48.15 40.72
C LEU A 10 9.66 46.81 40.86
N PHE A 11 9.52 45.90 39.92
CA PHE A 11 10.23 44.62 39.93
C PHE A 11 11.72 44.79 39.71
N SER A 12 12.13 45.74 38.85
CA SER A 12 13.57 45.99 38.60
C SER A 12 14.29 46.59 39.82
N HIS A 13 13.62 47.45 40.61
CA HIS A 13 14.21 48.05 41.81
C HIS A 13 14.35 47.05 42.99
N TYR A 14 13.41 46.11 43.12
CA TYR A 14 13.45 45.08 44.17
C TYR A 14 14.45 43.96 43.88
N VAL A 15 14.66 43.62 42.59
CA VAL A 15 15.58 42.55 42.18
C VAL A 15 17.06 42.95 42.39
N ILE A 16 17.41 44.27 42.37
CA ILE A 16 18.78 44.73 42.52
C ILE A 16 19.28 44.60 43.97
N GLN A 17 18.41 44.45 44.99
CA GLN A 17 18.77 44.29 46.39
C GLN A 17 18.84 42.85 46.91
N LEU A 18 18.56 41.86 46.02
CA LEU A 18 18.62 40.45 46.42
C LEU A 18 20.08 39.95 46.42
N PRO A 19 20.49 39.15 47.43
CA PRO A 19 21.80 38.51 47.43
C PRO A 19 21.98 37.66 46.18
N HIS A 20 23.17 37.69 45.60
CA HIS A 20 23.52 36.99 44.34
C HIS A 20 23.14 35.49 44.31
N TYR A 21 23.13 34.81 45.44
CA TYR A 21 22.75 33.41 45.55
C TYR A 21 21.22 33.19 45.36
N LEU A 22 20.39 34.14 45.87
CA LEU A 22 18.93 34.08 45.68
C LEU A 22 18.53 34.36 44.25
N LEU A 23 19.19 35.28 43.57
CA LEU A 23 19.01 35.53 42.14
C LEU A 23 19.35 34.30 41.29
N ARG A 24 20.42 33.58 41.66
CA ARG A 24 20.79 32.30 40.98
C ARG A 24 19.75 31.21 41.16
N GLU A 25 19.19 31.07 42.36
CA GLU A 25 18.15 30.04 42.63
C GLU A 25 16.80 30.40 41.98
N LEU A 26 16.42 31.67 41.95
CA LEU A 26 15.25 32.17 41.24
C LEU A 26 15.40 31.95 39.72
N HIS A 27 16.59 32.20 39.17
CA HIS A 27 16.87 31.98 37.75
C HIS A 27 16.82 30.51 37.38
N LYS A 28 17.40 29.61 38.19
CA LYS A 28 17.30 28.15 38.00
C LYS A 28 15.85 27.69 38.09
N SER A 29 15.08 28.15 39.08
CA SER A 29 13.68 27.80 39.24
C SER A 29 12.82 28.28 38.06
N ALA A 30 13.07 29.48 37.54
CA ALA A 30 12.39 30.01 36.36
C ALA A 30 12.72 29.20 35.11
N ILE A 31 14.00 28.85 34.88
CA ILE A 31 14.41 28.00 33.74
C ILE A 31 13.75 26.62 33.83
N ILE A 32 13.72 26.01 35.02
CA ILE A 32 13.08 24.71 35.21
C ILE A 32 11.57 24.80 34.92
N LYS A 33 10.87 25.82 35.43
CA LYS A 33 9.44 26.02 35.18
C LYS A 33 9.17 26.20 33.69
N VAL A 34 9.94 27.03 32.98
CA VAL A 34 9.78 27.24 31.52
C VAL A 34 10.06 25.95 30.73
N SER A 35 11.10 25.20 31.14
CA SER A 35 11.41 23.92 30.46
C SER A 35 10.36 22.85 30.68
N VAL A 36 9.78 22.76 31.89
CA VAL A 36 8.66 21.84 32.19
C VAL A 36 7.40 22.25 31.43
N GLN A 37 7.09 23.55 31.40
CA GLN A 37 5.93 24.07 30.68
C GLN A 37 6.05 23.79 29.17
N LYS A 38 7.21 24.07 28.55
CA LYS A 38 7.45 23.71 27.12
C LYS A 38 7.34 22.22 26.87
N ARG A 39 7.82 21.36 27.76
CA ARG A 39 7.70 19.91 27.64
C ARG A 39 6.24 19.46 27.70
N ASN A 40 5.45 20.05 28.62
CA ASN A 40 4.03 19.75 28.76
C ASN A 40 3.21 20.25 27.53
N GLU A 41 3.53 21.44 27.02
CA GLU A 41 2.91 21.99 25.81
C GLU A 41 3.22 21.10 24.58
N THR A 42 4.48 20.66 24.44
CA THR A 42 4.88 19.75 23.36
C THR A 42 4.21 18.38 23.49
N HIS A 43 4.07 17.88 24.72
CA HIS A 43 3.39 16.60 24.97
C HIS A 43 1.88 16.71 24.70
N ASN A 44 1.23 17.78 25.15
CA ASN A 44 -0.17 18.06 24.86
C ASN A 44 -0.43 18.30 23.36
N TYR A 45 0.49 18.98 22.67
CA TYR A 45 0.41 19.18 21.23
C TYR A 45 0.51 17.83 20.48
N LYS A 46 1.48 16.98 20.85
CA LYS A 46 1.62 15.63 20.30
C LYS A 46 0.36 14.77 20.56
N ARG A 47 -0.14 14.78 21.80
CA ARG A 47 -1.37 14.05 22.17
C ARG A 47 -2.58 14.57 21.39
N LYS A 48 -2.73 15.89 21.26
CA LYS A 48 -3.81 16.49 20.48
C LYS A 48 -3.69 16.21 18.97
N MET A 49 -2.46 16.13 18.44
CA MET A 49 -2.18 15.67 17.07
C MET A 49 -2.51 14.18 16.88
N GLU A 50 -2.24 13.35 17.89
CA GLU A 50 -2.60 11.92 17.87
C GLU A 50 -4.12 11.72 17.99
N GLU A 51 -4.80 12.49 18.84
CA GLU A 51 -6.27 12.48 19.00
C GLU A 51 -7.00 13.09 17.78
N THR A 52 -6.35 13.98 17.00
CA THR A 52 -6.94 14.59 15.79
C THR A 52 -6.55 13.83 14.50
N LYS A 53 -5.70 12.81 14.61
CA LYS A 53 -5.35 11.95 13.50
C LYS A 53 -6.55 11.06 13.18
N MET A 54 -7.53 11.60 12.46
CA MET A 54 -8.47 10.75 11.72
C MET A 54 -7.61 9.86 10.83
N ALA A 55 -7.47 8.60 11.23
CA ALA A 55 -6.73 7.64 10.44
C ALA A 55 -7.37 7.58 9.06
N MET A 56 -6.59 7.93 8.04
CA MET A 56 -7.06 7.82 6.66
C MET A 56 -6.92 6.37 6.24
N ASN A 57 -8.05 5.72 5.97
CA ASN A 57 -8.01 4.36 5.46
C ASN A 57 -7.63 4.33 3.97
N ILE A 58 -6.87 3.31 3.60
CA ILE A 58 -6.60 2.96 2.21
C ILE A 58 -6.75 1.45 2.01
N VAL A 59 -7.49 1.07 0.97
CA VAL A 59 -7.66 -0.34 0.62
C VAL A 59 -6.62 -0.73 -0.43
N CYS A 60 -5.86 -1.77 -0.13
CA CYS A 60 -4.81 -2.34 -0.96
C CYS A 60 -5.31 -3.66 -1.55
N LEU A 61 -5.49 -3.72 -2.86
CA LEU A 61 -5.98 -4.91 -3.56
C LEU A 61 -4.87 -5.52 -4.42
N ASP A 62 -4.81 -6.83 -4.51
CA ASP A 62 -4.14 -7.47 -5.63
C ASP A 62 -4.93 -7.26 -6.92
N LEU A 63 -4.30 -7.48 -8.06
CA LEU A 63 -4.92 -7.39 -9.38
C LEU A 63 -5.39 -8.75 -9.87
N GLU A 64 -4.44 -9.68 -10.05
CA GLU A 64 -4.70 -11.02 -10.61
C GLU A 64 -5.37 -11.90 -9.55
N GLY A 65 -6.36 -12.69 -9.92
CA GLY A 65 -7.18 -13.47 -8.97
C GLY A 65 -8.20 -12.64 -8.18
N VAL A 66 -8.04 -11.32 -8.10
CA VAL A 66 -8.95 -10.41 -7.37
C VAL A 66 -9.81 -9.57 -8.31
N LEU A 67 -9.23 -8.92 -9.29
CA LEU A 67 -9.95 -8.04 -10.24
C LEU A 67 -9.93 -8.55 -11.67
N VAL A 68 -8.89 -9.27 -12.04
CA VAL A 68 -8.72 -9.86 -13.38
C VAL A 68 -8.24 -11.31 -13.24
N PRO A 69 -8.47 -12.15 -14.26
CA PRO A 69 -7.88 -13.49 -14.29
C PRO A 69 -6.34 -13.42 -14.28
N GLU A 70 -5.70 -14.53 -13.90
CA GLU A 70 -4.26 -14.72 -14.03
C GLU A 70 -3.81 -14.45 -15.47
N ILE A 71 -3.02 -13.38 -15.67
CA ILE A 71 -2.67 -12.89 -17.02
C ILE A 71 -1.91 -13.94 -17.82
N TRP A 72 -0.91 -14.59 -17.23
CA TRP A 72 -0.11 -15.59 -17.93
C TRP A 72 -0.91 -16.83 -18.32
N ILE A 73 -1.84 -17.26 -17.49
CA ILE A 73 -2.74 -18.38 -17.80
C ILE A 73 -3.69 -17.99 -18.94
N ALA A 74 -4.27 -16.80 -18.86
CA ALA A 74 -5.16 -16.29 -19.89
C ALA A 74 -4.43 -16.10 -21.23
N PHE A 75 -3.21 -15.56 -21.17
CA PHE A 75 -2.33 -15.37 -22.32
C PHE A 75 -1.94 -16.71 -22.97
N SER A 76 -1.53 -17.71 -22.17
CA SER A 76 -1.25 -19.06 -22.64
C SER A 76 -2.44 -19.67 -23.39
N LYS A 77 -3.64 -19.56 -22.83
CA LYS A 77 -4.86 -20.07 -23.47
C LYS A 77 -5.18 -19.35 -24.77
N ALA A 78 -5.02 -18.04 -24.82
CA ALA A 78 -5.31 -17.22 -25.99
C ALA A 78 -4.31 -17.46 -27.13
N THR A 79 -3.05 -17.71 -26.82
CA THR A 79 -1.97 -17.95 -27.80
C THR A 79 -1.80 -19.42 -28.16
N GLY A 80 -2.34 -20.34 -27.36
CA GLY A 80 -2.14 -21.78 -27.51
C GLY A 80 -0.74 -22.27 -27.16
N ILE A 81 -0.01 -21.51 -26.30
CA ILE A 81 1.36 -21.85 -25.84
C ILE A 81 1.26 -22.36 -24.39
N PRO A 82 1.15 -23.70 -24.19
CA PRO A 82 0.91 -24.27 -22.85
C PRO A 82 2.10 -24.07 -21.88
N GLU A 83 3.32 -23.87 -22.39
CA GLU A 83 4.52 -23.62 -21.61
C GLU A 83 4.40 -22.35 -20.74
N LEU A 84 3.59 -21.38 -21.16
CA LEU A 84 3.32 -20.14 -20.43
C LEU A 84 2.34 -20.30 -19.26
N MET A 85 1.69 -21.46 -19.11
CA MET A 85 0.82 -21.77 -17.97
C MET A 85 1.60 -21.98 -16.66
N LYS A 86 2.91 -22.17 -16.75
CA LYS A 86 3.78 -22.36 -15.57
C LYS A 86 3.68 -21.17 -14.62
N THR A 87 3.44 -21.44 -13.34
CA THR A 87 3.25 -20.43 -12.30
C THR A 87 4.34 -20.49 -11.22
N THR A 88 4.29 -19.65 -10.23
CA THR A 88 5.17 -19.72 -9.05
C THR A 88 4.97 -20.97 -8.20
N ARG A 89 3.91 -21.73 -8.42
CA ARG A 89 3.70 -23.07 -7.83
C ARG A 89 4.60 -24.10 -8.47
N ASP A 90 4.91 -23.94 -9.76
CA ASP A 90 5.75 -24.85 -10.55
C ASP A 90 7.23 -24.46 -10.47
N GLU A 91 7.52 -23.16 -10.41
CA GLU A 91 8.86 -22.60 -10.23
C GLU A 91 8.78 -21.44 -9.19
N PRO A 92 9.11 -21.72 -7.93
CA PRO A 92 9.04 -20.73 -6.86
C PRO A 92 10.02 -19.56 -7.01
N ASP A 93 11.11 -19.75 -7.74
CA ASP A 93 12.07 -18.70 -8.07
C ASP A 93 11.51 -17.83 -9.18
N TYR A 94 11.00 -16.64 -8.79
CA TYR A 94 10.36 -15.71 -9.73
C TYR A 94 11.30 -15.25 -10.85
N ASP A 95 12.58 -15.05 -10.56
CA ASP A 95 13.57 -14.66 -11.58
C ASP A 95 13.74 -15.74 -12.65
N LYS A 96 13.85 -17.00 -12.22
CA LYS A 96 13.90 -18.15 -13.15
C LYS A 96 12.63 -18.30 -13.94
N LEU A 97 11.47 -18.16 -13.31
CA LEU A 97 10.18 -18.25 -13.97
C LEU A 97 10.05 -17.16 -15.05
N MET A 98 10.42 -15.92 -14.75
CA MET A 98 10.34 -14.83 -15.72
C MET A 98 11.34 -14.99 -16.87
N LYS A 99 12.57 -15.41 -16.59
CA LYS A 99 13.56 -15.72 -17.65
C LYS A 99 13.05 -16.84 -18.58
N TYR A 100 12.45 -17.88 -18.01
CA TYR A 100 11.82 -18.94 -18.78
C TYR A 100 10.70 -18.41 -19.69
N ARG A 101 9.78 -17.59 -19.14
CA ARG A 101 8.68 -17.00 -19.91
C ARG A 101 9.20 -16.11 -21.05
N ILE A 102 10.20 -15.27 -20.77
CA ILE A 102 10.82 -14.39 -21.79
C ILE A 102 11.46 -15.23 -22.92
N ALA A 103 12.13 -16.34 -22.58
CA ALA A 103 12.69 -17.22 -23.60
C ALA A 103 11.61 -17.84 -24.51
N ILE A 104 10.47 -18.28 -23.94
CA ILE A 104 9.31 -18.79 -24.70
C ILE A 104 8.71 -17.71 -25.60
N LEU A 105 8.54 -16.48 -25.09
CA LEU A 105 8.04 -15.38 -25.91
C LEU A 105 8.94 -15.13 -27.11
N LYS A 106 10.25 -15.11 -26.91
CA LYS A 106 11.23 -14.95 -27.97
C LYS A 106 11.21 -16.09 -28.99
N GLU A 107 11.11 -17.34 -28.53
CA GLU A 107 11.01 -18.52 -29.40
C GLU A 107 9.78 -18.47 -30.32
N HIS A 108 8.68 -17.94 -29.80
CA HIS A 108 7.42 -17.78 -30.56
C HIS A 108 7.34 -16.43 -31.32
N GLY A 109 8.37 -15.60 -31.28
CA GLY A 109 8.38 -14.29 -31.96
C GLY A 109 7.34 -13.31 -31.41
N LEU A 110 6.98 -13.44 -30.12
CA LEU A 110 5.98 -12.59 -29.46
C LEU A 110 6.65 -11.41 -28.79
N GLY A 111 6.42 -10.22 -29.31
CA GLY A 111 6.83 -8.96 -28.71
C GLY A 111 5.77 -8.36 -27.80
N LEU A 112 6.08 -7.18 -27.25
CA LEU A 112 5.19 -6.47 -26.35
C LEU A 112 3.81 -6.19 -26.96
N LYS A 113 3.79 -5.83 -28.25
CA LYS A 113 2.54 -5.47 -28.92
C LYS A 113 1.56 -6.64 -29.00
N GLU A 114 2.03 -7.82 -29.41
CA GLU A 114 1.22 -9.05 -29.51
C GLU A 114 0.68 -9.45 -28.16
N ILE A 115 1.49 -9.28 -27.11
CA ILE A 115 1.07 -9.58 -25.74
C ILE A 115 0.00 -8.59 -25.28
N GLN A 116 0.20 -7.29 -25.52
CA GLN A 116 -0.79 -6.28 -25.13
C GLN A 116 -2.10 -6.44 -25.92
N ASP A 117 -2.04 -6.76 -27.20
CA ASP A 117 -3.22 -7.04 -28.02
C ASP A 117 -4.01 -8.26 -27.48
N THR A 118 -3.30 -9.29 -27.03
CA THR A 118 -3.91 -10.47 -26.41
C THR A 118 -4.51 -10.13 -25.04
N ILE A 119 -3.77 -9.41 -24.19
CA ILE A 119 -4.27 -8.99 -22.87
C ILE A 119 -5.49 -8.06 -23.02
N ALA A 120 -5.55 -7.25 -24.06
CA ALA A 120 -6.71 -6.40 -24.34
C ALA A 120 -8.01 -7.21 -24.59
N THR A 121 -7.90 -8.49 -24.93
CA THR A 121 -9.07 -9.38 -25.06
C THR A 121 -9.54 -9.95 -23.73
N ILE A 122 -8.71 -9.89 -22.68
CA ILE A 122 -9.06 -10.38 -21.35
C ILE A 122 -9.99 -9.36 -20.67
N ASP A 123 -11.11 -9.83 -20.17
CA ASP A 123 -12.04 -8.99 -19.39
C ASP A 123 -11.75 -9.08 -17.89
N PRO A 124 -12.04 -8.01 -17.13
CA PRO A 124 -12.13 -8.10 -15.68
C PRO A 124 -13.07 -9.22 -15.24
N MET A 125 -12.85 -9.72 -14.03
CA MET A 125 -13.74 -10.72 -13.46
C MET A 125 -15.16 -10.15 -13.33
N PRO A 126 -16.21 -10.95 -13.49
CA PRO A 126 -17.59 -10.49 -13.36
C PRO A 126 -17.83 -9.78 -12.03
N GLY A 127 -18.30 -8.53 -12.07
CA GLY A 127 -18.53 -7.69 -10.90
C GLY A 127 -17.31 -6.93 -10.39
N ALA A 128 -16.10 -7.17 -10.92
CA ALA A 128 -14.88 -6.54 -10.44
C ALA A 128 -14.86 -5.02 -10.65
N LYS A 129 -15.36 -4.55 -11.80
CA LYS A 129 -15.41 -3.13 -12.13
C LYS A 129 -16.37 -2.39 -11.22
N GLU A 130 -17.56 -2.92 -11.02
CA GLU A 130 -18.60 -2.38 -10.16
C GLU A 130 -18.12 -2.33 -8.70
N PHE A 131 -17.52 -3.41 -8.21
CA PHE A 131 -16.88 -3.46 -6.88
C PHE A 131 -15.81 -2.38 -6.71
N LEU A 132 -14.92 -2.25 -7.69
CA LEU A 132 -13.83 -1.27 -7.63
C LEU A 132 -14.36 0.17 -7.64
N ASP A 133 -15.38 0.45 -8.44
CA ASP A 133 -16.00 1.78 -8.52
C ASP A 133 -16.73 2.13 -7.22
N GLU A 134 -17.48 1.20 -6.64
CA GLU A 134 -18.12 1.40 -5.34
C GLU A 134 -17.05 1.63 -4.25
N LEU A 135 -16.01 0.81 -4.21
CA LEU A 135 -14.94 0.95 -3.23
C LEU A 135 -14.25 2.32 -3.32
N ARG A 136 -13.94 2.78 -4.52
CA ARG A 136 -13.32 4.09 -4.78
C ARG A 136 -14.24 5.26 -4.42
N SER A 137 -15.56 5.05 -4.37
CA SER A 137 -16.51 6.08 -3.95
C SER A 137 -16.55 6.31 -2.43
N ILE A 138 -16.09 5.34 -1.64
CA ILE A 138 -16.17 5.36 -0.17
C ILE A 138 -14.81 5.49 0.52
N THR A 139 -13.71 5.10 -0.16
CA THR A 139 -12.37 5.17 0.43
C THR A 139 -11.29 5.27 -0.65
N GLN A 140 -10.08 5.61 -0.24
CA GLN A 140 -8.91 5.54 -1.12
C GLN A 140 -8.59 4.07 -1.43
N THR A 141 -8.24 3.79 -2.68
CA THR A 141 -7.96 2.43 -3.14
C THR A 141 -6.73 2.42 -4.03
N ILE A 142 -5.87 1.44 -3.81
CA ILE A 142 -4.68 1.20 -4.62
C ILE A 142 -4.58 -0.29 -4.96
N ILE A 143 -4.18 -0.58 -6.18
CA ILE A 143 -3.82 -1.93 -6.61
C ILE A 143 -2.30 -2.10 -6.42
N ILE A 144 -1.90 -3.22 -5.83
CA ILE A 144 -0.49 -3.57 -5.63
C ILE A 144 -0.30 -4.96 -6.24
N SER A 145 0.39 -5.04 -7.37
CA SER A 145 0.52 -6.28 -8.16
C SER A 145 1.96 -6.58 -8.53
N ASP A 146 2.28 -7.84 -8.68
CA ASP A 146 3.57 -8.29 -9.20
C ASP A 146 3.60 -8.37 -10.73
N THR A 147 2.52 -7.97 -11.40
CA THR A 147 2.46 -7.77 -12.85
C THR A 147 3.36 -6.61 -13.33
N PHE A 148 3.31 -6.28 -14.60
CA PHE A 148 4.11 -5.22 -15.22
C PHE A 148 3.22 -4.10 -15.77
N THR A 149 3.70 -2.86 -15.74
CA THR A 149 2.96 -1.68 -16.23
C THR A 149 2.47 -1.87 -17.66
N GLN A 150 3.28 -2.49 -18.51
CA GLN A 150 2.95 -2.74 -19.90
C GLN A 150 1.84 -3.77 -20.08
N PHE A 151 1.78 -4.79 -19.21
CA PHE A 151 0.72 -5.80 -19.22
C PHE A 151 -0.56 -5.28 -18.57
N ALA A 152 -0.43 -4.50 -17.52
CA ALA A 152 -1.58 -3.91 -16.84
C ALA A 152 -2.31 -2.86 -17.69
N ALA A 153 -1.62 -2.14 -18.57
CA ALA A 153 -2.16 -0.98 -19.29
C ALA A 153 -3.50 -1.24 -20.01
N PRO A 154 -3.70 -2.33 -20.79
CA PRO A 154 -4.99 -2.61 -21.42
C PRO A 154 -6.11 -2.87 -20.40
N LEU A 155 -5.81 -3.52 -19.28
CA LEU A 155 -6.76 -3.86 -18.23
C LEU A 155 -7.12 -2.62 -17.39
N MET A 156 -6.18 -1.70 -17.15
CA MET A 156 -6.44 -0.46 -16.44
C MET A 156 -7.50 0.39 -17.13
N LYS A 157 -7.52 0.40 -18.47
CA LYS A 157 -8.59 1.07 -19.23
C LYS A 157 -9.97 0.48 -18.90
N LYS A 158 -10.09 -0.85 -18.85
CA LYS A 158 -11.34 -1.55 -18.54
C LYS A 158 -11.78 -1.32 -17.08
N LEU A 159 -10.83 -1.16 -16.16
CA LEU A 159 -11.08 -0.90 -14.74
C LEU A 159 -11.26 0.58 -14.40
N GLY A 160 -11.24 1.51 -15.39
CA GLY A 160 -11.43 2.94 -15.16
C GLY A 160 -10.19 3.64 -14.58
N TYR A 161 -9.00 3.19 -14.99
CA TYR A 161 -7.70 3.76 -14.62
C TYR A 161 -7.47 3.90 -13.10
N PRO A 162 -7.58 2.81 -12.33
CA PRO A 162 -7.23 2.84 -10.92
C PRO A 162 -5.74 3.09 -10.72
N THR A 163 -5.37 3.59 -9.54
CA THR A 163 -3.96 3.66 -9.15
C THR A 163 -3.41 2.25 -8.98
N ILE A 164 -2.28 1.96 -9.63
CA ILE A 164 -1.60 0.67 -9.53
C ILE A 164 -0.10 0.85 -9.29
N PHE A 165 0.44 0.07 -8.37
CA PHE A 165 1.87 -0.12 -8.19
C PHE A 165 2.25 -1.52 -8.64
N CYS A 166 3.08 -1.59 -9.65
CA CYS A 166 3.54 -2.84 -10.25
C CYS A 166 4.98 -2.71 -10.76
N ASN A 167 5.47 -3.74 -11.43
CA ASN A 167 6.83 -3.81 -11.95
C ASN A 167 6.92 -3.24 -13.37
N THR A 168 8.08 -3.33 -14.01
CA THR A 168 8.30 -2.81 -15.37
C THR A 168 9.07 -3.84 -16.20
N LEU A 169 8.65 -4.06 -17.45
CA LEU A 169 9.42 -4.84 -18.43
C LEU A 169 10.51 -3.98 -19.04
N GLU A 170 11.63 -4.60 -19.37
CA GLU A 170 12.65 -4.05 -20.25
C GLU A 170 12.32 -4.51 -21.67
N VAL A 171 12.14 -3.53 -22.56
CA VAL A 171 11.67 -3.76 -23.93
C VAL A 171 12.63 -3.06 -24.90
N ALA A 172 13.10 -3.80 -25.88
CA ALA A 172 13.94 -3.27 -26.97
C ALA A 172 13.13 -2.40 -27.94
N GLU A 173 13.79 -1.65 -28.81
CA GLU A 173 13.15 -0.75 -29.77
C GLU A 173 12.22 -1.47 -30.76
N ASP A 174 12.52 -2.73 -31.07
CA ASP A 174 11.71 -3.60 -31.93
C ASP A 174 10.51 -4.26 -31.21
N GLY A 175 10.38 -4.03 -29.90
CA GLY A 175 9.31 -4.58 -29.09
C GLY A 175 9.65 -5.93 -28.43
N GLU A 176 10.85 -6.48 -28.61
CA GLU A 176 11.29 -7.68 -27.91
C GLU A 176 11.36 -7.42 -26.40
N ILE A 177 10.81 -8.32 -25.59
CA ILE A 177 10.94 -8.28 -24.12
C ILE A 177 12.31 -8.89 -23.78
N THR A 178 13.22 -8.06 -23.30
CA THR A 178 14.61 -8.45 -23.01
C THR A 178 14.86 -8.72 -21.52
N GLY A 179 13.96 -8.24 -20.66
CA GLY A 179 14.11 -8.39 -19.21
C GLY A 179 12.95 -7.78 -18.44
N PHE A 180 13.15 -7.70 -17.14
CA PHE A 180 12.19 -7.07 -16.24
C PHE A 180 12.89 -6.43 -15.05
N LYS A 181 12.23 -5.46 -14.45
CA LYS A 181 12.70 -4.75 -13.26
C LYS A 181 11.64 -4.79 -12.19
N MET A 182 11.99 -5.43 -11.08
CA MET A 182 11.15 -5.39 -9.88
C MET A 182 11.23 -4.00 -9.25
N ARG A 183 10.09 -3.45 -8.85
CA ARG A 183 9.98 -2.14 -8.21
C ARG A 183 10.71 -2.09 -6.87
N CYS A 184 10.53 -3.12 -6.06
CA CYS A 184 11.23 -3.34 -4.77
C CYS A 184 11.06 -4.79 -4.33
N GLU A 185 11.86 -5.22 -3.36
CA GLU A 185 11.70 -6.51 -2.71
C GLU A 185 10.38 -6.58 -1.93
N GLN A 186 9.74 -7.75 -1.93
CA GLN A 186 8.46 -8.00 -1.26
C GLN A 186 7.46 -6.85 -1.52
N SER A 187 7.24 -6.55 -2.80
CA SER A 187 6.61 -5.30 -3.28
C SER A 187 5.30 -4.97 -2.56
N LYS A 188 4.45 -5.99 -2.29
CA LYS A 188 3.15 -5.83 -1.63
C LYS A 188 3.31 -5.43 -0.15
N LEU A 189 4.12 -6.16 0.62
CA LEU A 189 4.39 -5.85 2.03
C LEU A 189 5.10 -4.49 2.19
N THR A 190 6.13 -4.24 1.37
CA THR A 190 6.89 -2.99 1.41
C THR A 190 6.01 -1.79 1.13
N THR A 191 5.08 -1.90 0.17
CA THR A 191 4.13 -0.82 -0.15
C THR A 191 3.18 -0.54 1.01
N VAL A 192 2.58 -1.58 1.61
CA VAL A 192 1.69 -1.43 2.77
C VAL A 192 2.43 -0.74 3.92
N LYS A 193 3.64 -1.17 4.25
CA LYS A 193 4.45 -0.53 5.31
C LYS A 193 4.78 0.93 4.99
N ALA A 194 5.07 1.26 3.73
CA ALA A 194 5.32 2.63 3.30
C ALA A 194 4.07 3.51 3.48
N LEU A 195 2.90 3.04 3.08
CA LEU A 195 1.63 3.73 3.28
C LEU A 195 1.34 3.97 4.77
N GLN A 196 1.57 2.96 5.61
CA GLN A 196 1.43 3.08 7.06
C GLN A 196 2.40 4.11 7.65
N SER A 197 3.64 4.17 7.14
CA SER A 197 4.65 5.13 7.62
C SER A 197 4.28 6.60 7.36
N ILE A 198 3.46 6.86 6.35
CA ILE A 198 2.93 8.20 6.04
C ILE A 198 1.53 8.44 6.61
N GLY A 199 1.02 7.54 7.46
CA GLY A 199 -0.18 7.76 8.28
C GLY A 199 -1.46 7.10 7.79
N PHE A 200 -1.41 6.22 6.79
CA PHE A 200 -2.58 5.44 6.39
C PHE A 200 -2.79 4.24 7.32
N GLU A 201 -4.05 3.92 7.61
CA GLU A 201 -4.46 2.59 8.04
C GLU A 201 -4.81 1.77 6.81
N THR A 202 -4.09 0.66 6.62
CA THR A 202 -4.27 -0.19 5.44
C THR A 202 -5.26 -1.31 5.69
N ILE A 203 -6.09 -1.58 4.69
CA ILE A 203 -6.96 -2.75 4.60
C ILE A 203 -6.52 -3.49 3.34
N ALA A 204 -6.24 -4.79 3.41
CA ALA A 204 -5.68 -5.50 2.27
C ALA A 204 -6.49 -6.73 1.87
N SER A 205 -6.56 -7.01 0.56
CA SER A 205 -7.15 -8.25 0.05
C SER A 205 -6.35 -8.80 -1.12
N GLY A 206 -6.21 -10.13 -1.15
CA GLY A 206 -5.53 -10.90 -2.18
C GLY A 206 -5.97 -12.35 -2.16
N ASP A 207 -5.50 -13.16 -3.13
CA ASP A 207 -5.92 -14.54 -3.33
C ASP A 207 -4.83 -15.58 -3.01
N SER A 208 -3.57 -15.17 -2.96
CA SER A 208 -2.43 -16.08 -3.03
C SER A 208 -1.35 -15.80 -1.96
N HIS A 209 -0.32 -16.68 -1.90
CA HIS A 209 0.72 -16.62 -0.86
C HIS A 209 1.52 -15.31 -0.86
N ASN A 210 1.76 -14.69 -2.02
CA ASN A 210 2.49 -13.41 -2.10
C ASN A 210 1.72 -12.23 -1.51
N ASP A 211 0.40 -12.39 -1.26
CA ASP A 211 -0.46 -11.39 -0.63
C ASP A 211 -0.42 -11.43 0.89
N LEU A 212 -0.06 -12.58 1.47
CA LEU A 212 -0.12 -12.80 2.92
C LEU A 212 0.65 -11.74 3.70
N GLY A 213 1.80 -11.30 3.17
CA GLY A 213 2.60 -10.26 3.81
C GLY A 213 1.83 -8.94 3.95
N MET A 214 1.15 -8.47 2.90
CA MET A 214 0.36 -7.24 2.96
C MET A 214 -0.93 -7.43 3.78
N ILE A 215 -1.57 -8.60 3.67
CA ILE A 215 -2.79 -8.95 4.40
C ILE A 215 -2.53 -8.91 5.91
N GLN A 216 -1.49 -9.63 6.37
CA GLN A 216 -1.15 -9.73 7.80
C GLN A 216 -0.60 -8.43 8.40
N ALA A 217 0.05 -7.59 7.58
CA ALA A 217 0.57 -6.30 8.04
C ALA A 217 -0.49 -5.20 8.12
N SER A 218 -1.67 -5.41 7.55
CA SER A 218 -2.75 -4.43 7.50
C SER A 218 -3.64 -4.46 8.74
N LYS A 219 -4.34 -3.35 9.04
CA LYS A 219 -5.35 -3.22 10.10
C LYS A 219 -6.43 -4.30 9.98
N ALA A 220 -6.84 -4.58 8.74
CA ALA A 220 -7.71 -5.69 8.39
C ALA A 220 -7.22 -6.33 7.09
N GLY A 221 -7.26 -7.66 7.03
CA GLY A 221 -6.81 -8.40 5.87
C GLY A 221 -7.78 -9.52 5.52
N PHE A 222 -7.97 -9.75 4.23
CA PHE A 222 -8.97 -10.67 3.70
C PHE A 222 -8.38 -11.51 2.57
N LEU A 223 -8.71 -12.80 2.56
CA LEU A 223 -8.53 -13.66 1.41
C LEU A 223 -9.75 -13.55 0.49
N PHE A 224 -9.53 -13.43 -0.81
CA PHE A 224 -10.60 -13.37 -1.79
C PHE A 224 -10.40 -14.42 -2.87
N LYS A 225 -11.38 -15.34 -3.03
CA LYS A 225 -11.32 -16.47 -3.98
C LYS A 225 -10.03 -17.29 -3.90
N SER A 226 -9.48 -17.37 -2.71
CA SER A 226 -8.24 -18.08 -2.42
C SER A 226 -8.44 -19.59 -2.43
N THR A 227 -7.35 -20.35 -2.57
CA THR A 227 -7.40 -21.80 -2.56
C THR A 227 -7.76 -22.34 -1.17
N ASP A 228 -8.37 -23.54 -1.13
CA ASP A 228 -8.73 -24.20 0.12
C ASP A 228 -7.49 -24.50 0.98
N GLN A 229 -6.35 -24.73 0.35
CA GLN A 229 -5.08 -24.92 1.06
C GLN A 229 -4.68 -23.65 1.83
N ILE A 230 -4.69 -22.48 1.19
CA ILE A 230 -4.34 -21.22 1.86
C ILE A 230 -5.33 -20.90 2.98
N LYS A 231 -6.64 -21.12 2.76
CA LYS A 231 -7.66 -20.94 3.78
C LYS A 231 -7.42 -21.86 4.99
N ALA A 232 -7.00 -23.09 4.75
CA ALA A 232 -6.69 -24.06 5.81
C ALA A 232 -5.41 -23.71 6.58
N ASP A 233 -4.38 -23.21 5.88
CA ASP A 233 -3.11 -22.83 6.49
C ASP A 233 -3.21 -21.51 7.29
N TYR A 234 -4.18 -20.64 6.93
CA TYR A 234 -4.39 -19.33 7.56
C TYR A 234 -5.84 -19.12 8.03
N PRO A 235 -6.40 -19.99 8.90
CA PRO A 235 -7.80 -19.95 9.31
C PRO A 235 -8.20 -18.69 10.08
N GLN A 236 -7.22 -17.93 10.55
CA GLN A 236 -7.45 -16.64 11.23
C GLN A 236 -7.73 -15.49 10.25
N ILE A 237 -7.48 -15.65 8.94
CA ILE A 237 -7.75 -14.62 7.94
C ILE A 237 -9.14 -14.89 7.34
N PRO A 238 -10.10 -13.97 7.48
CA PRO A 238 -11.41 -14.13 6.85
C PRO A 238 -11.29 -14.28 5.33
N ALA A 239 -12.02 -15.22 4.76
CA ALA A 239 -12.02 -15.52 3.33
C ALA A 239 -13.41 -15.33 2.73
N PHE A 240 -13.47 -14.73 1.54
CA PHE A 240 -14.71 -14.40 0.83
C PHE A 240 -14.65 -14.87 -0.62
N GLU A 241 -15.82 -15.25 -1.15
CA GLU A 241 -15.94 -15.73 -2.54
C GLU A 241 -16.67 -14.73 -3.43
N THR A 242 -17.39 -13.75 -2.85
CA THR A 242 -18.15 -12.75 -3.59
C THR A 242 -17.68 -11.34 -3.25
N TYR A 243 -17.83 -10.41 -4.21
CA TYR A 243 -17.50 -9.01 -3.97
C TYR A 243 -18.40 -8.35 -2.93
N ASP A 244 -19.66 -8.79 -2.82
CA ASP A 244 -20.60 -8.26 -1.82
C ASP A 244 -20.13 -8.59 -0.39
N GLU A 245 -19.69 -9.83 -0.15
CA GLU A 245 -19.12 -10.23 1.14
C GLU A 245 -17.83 -9.47 1.46
N LEU A 246 -16.92 -9.36 0.49
CA LEU A 246 -15.68 -8.61 0.65
C LEU A 246 -15.96 -7.13 0.93
N MET A 247 -16.88 -6.51 0.18
CA MET A 247 -17.28 -5.12 0.37
C MET A 247 -17.88 -4.89 1.75
N ALA A 248 -18.74 -5.78 2.22
CA ALA A 248 -19.32 -5.70 3.57
C ALA A 248 -18.25 -5.77 4.67
N ALA A 249 -17.26 -6.65 4.49
CA ALA A 249 -16.13 -6.78 5.43
C ALA A 249 -15.23 -5.54 5.41
N ILE A 250 -14.92 -4.99 4.22
CA ILE A 250 -14.15 -3.75 4.09
C ILE A 250 -14.89 -2.59 4.74
N LYS A 251 -16.17 -2.39 4.46
CA LYS A 251 -17.00 -1.33 5.07
C LYS A 251 -17.00 -1.40 6.61
N LYS A 252 -16.97 -2.60 7.16
CA LYS A 252 -16.90 -2.79 8.62
C LYS A 252 -15.53 -2.45 9.20
N ALA A 253 -14.47 -2.53 8.40
CA ALA A 253 -13.10 -2.24 8.81
C ALA A 253 -12.70 -0.77 8.63
N LEU A 254 -13.44 0.00 7.79
CA LEU A 254 -13.27 1.44 7.62
C LEU A 254 -13.68 2.21 8.88
#